data_4bda915abaff3a0f85f245f42dd3eb0c
#
_entry.id   4bda915abaff3a0f85f245f42dd3eb0c
#
_cell.length_a   1.000
_cell.length_b   1.000
_cell.length_c   1.000
_cell.angle_alpha   90.00
_cell.angle_beta   90.00
_cell.angle_gamma   90.00
#
_symmetry.space_group_name_H-M   'P 1'
#
loop_
_entity.id
_entity.type
_entity.pdbx_description
1 polymer ?
#
loop_
_entity_poly.entity_id
_entity_poly.type
_entity_poly.pdbx_seq_one_letter_code
_entity_poly.pdbx_strand_id
1 'polypeptide(L)'
;MKKINVLLLTSSLAFSLASVADDKSVIPPAPNGIEFPADYPNWRVISISHRTDNNSMRTILGNDIAIEAARAGNTNPWPDGAVLGKVVWKQTAKKHWPSAIAPDKFVHAEFMFRDSKKWAGNGTGWGWARWVGTQQKPYGKDAGFSQECISCHTPVKGNDWVFTTPAMFPTVFK
;
A
#
# COMPACT_ATOMS: atom_id res chain seq x y z
N MET A 1 -56.58 -60.25 9.61
CA MET A 1 -55.80 -59.09 10.10
C MET A 1 -54.67 -58.90 9.14
N LYS A 2 -54.74 -57.87 8.21
CA LYS A 2 -53.70 -57.55 7.23
C LYS A 2 -52.77 -56.47 7.83
N LYS A 3 -51.44 -56.75 7.94
CA LYS A 3 -50.46 -55.80 8.38
C LYS A 3 -50.02 -54.95 7.18
N ILE A 4 -50.19 -53.65 7.27
CA ILE A 4 -49.76 -52.67 6.29
C ILE A 4 -48.36 -52.22 6.73
N ASN A 5 -47.31 -52.51 5.93
CA ASN A 5 -45.97 -51.97 6.13
C ASN A 5 -45.88 -50.62 5.40
N VAL A 6 -45.73 -49.57 6.17
CA VAL A 6 -45.43 -48.22 5.64
C VAL A 6 -43.92 -48.09 5.49
N LEU A 7 -43.46 -47.95 4.25
CA LEU A 7 -42.06 -47.70 3.90
C LEU A 7 -41.85 -46.18 3.90
N LEU A 8 -41.16 -45.65 4.89
CA LEU A 8 -40.74 -44.24 4.93
C LEU A 8 -39.50 -44.07 4.04
N LEU A 9 -39.66 -43.41 2.87
CA LEU A 9 -38.54 -42.91 2.08
C LEU A 9 -38.04 -41.58 2.68
N THR A 10 -36.85 -41.60 3.26
CA THR A 10 -36.14 -40.36 3.65
C THR A 10 -35.32 -39.87 2.47
N SER A 11 -35.77 -38.78 1.85
CA SER A 11 -35.04 -38.09 0.79
C SER A 11 -34.00 -37.16 1.43
N SER A 12 -32.70 -37.53 1.34
CA SER A 12 -31.61 -36.69 1.79
C SER A 12 -31.27 -35.66 0.68
N LEU A 13 -31.65 -34.40 0.89
CA LEU A 13 -31.22 -33.29 0.05
C LEU A 13 -29.74 -32.96 0.36
N ALA A 14 -28.84 -33.36 -0.50
CA ALA A 14 -27.44 -32.91 -0.45
C ALA A 14 -27.34 -31.48 -0.96
N PHE A 15 -27.17 -30.51 -0.06
CA PHE A 15 -26.81 -29.14 -0.42
C PHE A 15 -25.32 -29.09 -0.80
N SER A 16 -25.05 -29.02 -2.10
CA SER A 16 -23.71 -28.73 -2.59
C SER A 16 -23.41 -27.23 -2.36
N LEU A 17 -22.59 -26.93 -1.35
CA LEU A 17 -22.00 -25.62 -1.17
C LEU A 17 -20.98 -25.43 -2.31
N ALA A 18 -21.38 -24.74 -3.38
CA ALA A 18 -20.46 -24.21 -4.38
C ALA A 18 -19.59 -23.16 -3.68
N SER A 19 -18.33 -23.50 -3.42
CA SER A 19 -17.32 -22.54 -3.00
C SER A 19 -17.11 -21.57 -4.17
N VAL A 20 -17.62 -20.35 -4.03
CA VAL A 20 -17.24 -19.23 -4.92
C VAL A 20 -15.80 -18.90 -4.56
N ALA A 21 -14.86 -19.40 -5.33
CA ALA A 21 -13.49 -18.93 -5.30
C ALA A 21 -13.53 -17.46 -5.70
N ASP A 22 -13.20 -16.55 -4.76
CA ASP A 22 -13.03 -15.14 -5.00
C ASP A 22 -11.77 -15.01 -5.89
N ASP A 23 -11.98 -14.89 -7.19
CA ASP A 23 -10.91 -14.72 -8.19
C ASP A 23 -10.35 -13.29 -8.04
N LYS A 24 -9.62 -13.07 -6.94
CA LYS A 24 -8.84 -11.85 -6.75
C LYS A 24 -7.75 -11.89 -7.81
N SER A 25 -7.93 -11.12 -8.86
CA SER A 25 -6.91 -10.91 -9.89
C SER A 25 -5.58 -10.58 -9.20
N VAL A 26 -4.61 -11.47 -9.32
CA VAL A 26 -3.28 -11.30 -8.74
C VAL A 26 -2.64 -10.11 -9.44
N ILE A 27 -2.36 -9.04 -8.67
CA ILE A 27 -1.66 -7.86 -9.21
C ILE A 27 -0.22 -8.27 -9.51
N PRO A 28 0.26 -8.09 -10.76
CA PRO A 28 1.60 -8.50 -11.13
C PRO A 28 2.69 -7.75 -10.35
N PRO A 29 3.85 -8.39 -10.10
CA PRO A 29 5.00 -7.73 -9.50
C PRO A 29 5.54 -6.59 -10.38
N ALA A 30 6.24 -5.66 -9.77
CA ALA A 30 6.98 -4.62 -10.48
C ALA A 30 8.10 -5.25 -11.34
N PRO A 31 8.58 -4.57 -12.41
CA PRO A 31 9.58 -5.13 -13.32
C PRO A 31 10.93 -5.50 -12.65
N ASN A 32 11.18 -5.03 -11.45
CA ASN A 32 12.36 -5.38 -10.63
C ASN A 32 12.08 -6.53 -9.64
N GLY A 33 10.95 -7.23 -9.78
CA GLY A 33 10.59 -8.40 -8.97
C GLY A 33 10.01 -8.08 -7.59
N ILE A 34 9.71 -6.81 -7.30
CA ILE A 34 9.01 -6.45 -6.06
C ILE A 34 7.53 -6.80 -6.18
N GLU A 35 7.04 -7.62 -5.25
CA GLU A 35 5.64 -7.99 -5.16
C GLU A 35 4.77 -6.81 -4.70
N PHE A 36 3.53 -6.76 -5.20
CA PHE A 36 2.56 -5.76 -4.77
C PHE A 36 2.12 -6.02 -3.32
N PRO A 37 2.26 -5.06 -2.41
CA PRO A 37 1.87 -5.24 -1.02
C PRO A 37 0.34 -5.08 -0.88
N ALA A 38 -0.41 -6.15 -1.15
CA ALA A 38 -1.86 -6.14 -1.24
C ALA A 38 -2.58 -5.69 0.06
N ASP A 39 -1.91 -5.78 1.18
CA ASP A 39 -2.38 -5.37 2.50
C ASP A 39 -2.21 -3.87 2.81
N TYR A 40 -1.54 -3.11 1.93
CA TYR A 40 -1.24 -1.69 2.17
C TYR A 40 -2.47 -0.82 2.53
N PRO A 41 -3.71 -1.12 2.11
CA PRO A 41 -4.87 -0.34 2.53
C PRO A 41 -5.16 -0.41 4.03
N ASN A 42 -4.62 -1.43 4.72
CA ASN A 42 -4.75 -1.63 6.17
C ASN A 42 -3.60 -1.00 6.96
N TRP A 43 -2.60 -0.43 6.27
CA TRP A 43 -1.46 0.19 6.94
C TRP A 43 -1.85 1.51 7.58
N ARG A 44 -1.08 1.92 8.58
CA ARG A 44 -1.33 3.15 9.32
C ARG A 44 -0.68 4.35 8.63
N VAL A 45 -1.29 5.52 8.84
CA VAL A 45 -0.80 6.79 8.30
C VAL A 45 0.46 7.23 9.05
N ILE A 46 1.52 7.53 8.29
CA ILE A 46 2.74 8.20 8.78
C ILE A 46 2.61 9.70 8.57
N SER A 47 2.10 10.13 7.42
CA SER A 47 1.97 11.55 7.09
C SER A 47 0.98 11.78 5.96
N ILE A 48 0.59 13.04 5.79
CA ILE A 48 -0.26 13.50 4.69
C ILE A 48 0.42 14.71 4.06
N SER A 49 0.34 14.83 2.75
CA SER A 49 0.81 16.02 2.06
C SER A 49 -0.07 16.39 0.87
N HIS A 50 -0.10 17.68 0.57
CA HIS A 50 -0.74 18.24 -0.60
C HIS A 50 0.32 18.92 -1.47
N ARG A 51 0.37 18.58 -2.75
CA ARG A 51 1.23 19.27 -3.73
C ARG A 51 0.40 20.26 -4.54
N THR A 52 0.69 21.55 -4.34
CA THR A 52 0.02 22.65 -5.04
C THR A 52 0.45 22.80 -6.49
N ASP A 53 1.69 22.37 -6.80
CA ASP A 53 2.28 22.45 -8.14
C ASP A 53 1.61 21.51 -9.16
N ASN A 54 1.01 20.40 -8.69
CA ASN A 54 0.34 19.43 -9.56
C ASN A 54 -1.04 18.99 -9.08
N ASN A 55 -1.58 19.70 -8.09
CA ASN A 55 -2.91 19.50 -7.54
C ASN A 55 -3.18 18.05 -7.13
N SER A 56 -2.24 17.47 -6.35
CA SER A 56 -2.36 16.10 -5.86
C SER A 56 -2.32 16.02 -4.34
N MET A 57 -3.17 15.16 -3.80
CA MET A 57 -3.17 14.78 -2.38
C MET A 57 -2.47 13.44 -2.20
N ARG A 58 -1.77 13.30 -1.08
CA ARG A 58 -0.96 12.12 -0.77
C ARG A 58 -1.13 11.72 0.66
N THR A 59 -1.22 10.41 0.85
CA THR A 59 -1.08 9.79 2.17
C THR A 59 0.15 8.91 2.14
N ILE A 60 0.96 9.03 3.16
CA ILE A 60 2.11 8.14 3.39
C ILE A 60 1.70 7.15 4.46
N LEU A 61 1.68 5.90 4.08
CA LEU A 61 1.34 4.76 4.92
C LEU A 61 2.63 4.02 5.31
N GLY A 62 2.60 3.30 6.41
CA GLY A 62 3.68 2.43 6.83
C GLY A 62 3.18 1.09 7.34
N ASN A 63 3.93 0.02 7.06
CA ASN A 63 3.74 -1.25 7.74
C ASN A 63 4.08 -1.10 9.23
N ASP A 64 3.87 -2.13 10.05
CA ASP A 64 4.07 -2.06 11.49
C ASP A 64 5.48 -1.63 11.88
N ILE A 65 6.52 -2.15 11.19
CA ILE A 65 7.92 -1.79 11.43
C ILE A 65 8.16 -0.30 11.17
N ALA A 66 7.65 0.23 10.07
CA ALA A 66 7.76 1.65 9.73
C ALA A 66 7.02 2.54 10.75
N ILE A 67 5.86 2.13 11.21
CA ILE A 67 5.08 2.87 12.21
C ILE A 67 5.79 2.90 13.56
N GLU A 68 6.36 1.80 14.00
CA GLU A 68 7.13 1.74 15.24
C GLU A 68 8.37 2.62 15.17
N ALA A 69 9.10 2.55 14.06
CA ALA A 69 10.26 3.41 13.80
C ALA A 69 9.89 4.91 13.82
N ALA A 70 8.79 5.27 13.14
CA ALA A 70 8.30 6.65 13.09
C ALA A 70 7.94 7.19 14.48
N ARG A 71 7.26 6.37 15.30
CA ARG A 71 6.87 6.74 16.69
C ARG A 71 8.05 6.87 17.62
N ALA A 72 9.09 6.06 17.41
CA ALA A 72 10.33 6.09 18.21
C ALA A 72 11.33 7.17 17.72
N GLY A 73 11.08 7.83 16.60
CA GLY A 73 12.03 8.76 15.98
C GLY A 73 13.19 8.08 15.27
N ASN A 74 13.14 6.75 15.08
CA ASN A 74 14.19 5.94 14.46
C ASN A 74 13.99 5.87 12.94
N THR A 75 14.12 7.01 12.27
CA THR A 75 13.82 7.14 10.83
C THR A 75 15.03 7.50 9.98
N ASN A 76 16.22 7.55 10.56
CA ASN A 76 17.45 7.84 9.83
C ASN A 76 18.67 7.07 10.41
N PRO A 77 18.97 5.89 9.87
CA PRO A 77 18.24 5.18 8.82
C PRO A 77 16.94 4.52 9.33
N TRP A 78 16.01 4.29 8.43
CA TRP A 78 14.86 3.43 8.70
C TRP A 78 15.33 1.98 8.90
N PRO A 79 14.71 1.20 9.80
CA PRO A 79 15.11 -0.19 10.03
C PRO A 79 14.77 -1.08 8.82
N ASP A 80 15.57 -2.12 8.60
CA ASP A 80 15.28 -3.13 7.59
C ASP A 80 13.91 -3.80 7.86
N GLY A 81 13.16 -4.05 6.82
CA GLY A 81 11.76 -4.49 6.88
C GLY A 81 10.73 -3.35 6.93
N ALA A 82 11.15 -2.10 7.13
CA ALA A 82 10.22 -0.97 6.99
C ALA A 82 9.74 -0.83 5.55
N VAL A 83 8.44 -0.63 5.37
CA VAL A 83 7.85 -0.32 4.08
C VAL A 83 7.04 0.96 4.18
N LEU A 84 7.34 1.90 3.29
CA LEU A 84 6.62 3.16 3.14
C LEU A 84 5.80 3.12 1.86
N GLY A 85 4.50 3.39 1.96
CA GLY A 85 3.59 3.45 0.82
C GLY A 85 3.05 4.85 0.61
N LYS A 86 3.31 5.46 -0.54
CA LYS A 86 2.73 6.74 -0.94
C LYS A 86 1.56 6.53 -1.86
N VAL A 87 0.36 6.83 -1.40
CA VAL A 87 -0.88 6.75 -2.18
C VAL A 87 -1.26 8.14 -2.66
N VAL A 88 -1.53 8.28 -3.96
CA VAL A 88 -1.70 9.59 -4.61
C VAL A 88 -3.05 9.67 -5.31
N TRP A 89 -3.75 10.77 -5.08
CA TRP A 89 -5.00 11.15 -5.75
C TRP A 89 -4.89 12.54 -6.39
N LYS A 90 -5.70 12.78 -7.40
CA LYS A 90 -6.03 14.16 -7.78
C LYS A 90 -6.87 14.79 -6.66
N GLN A 91 -6.78 16.10 -6.55
CA GLN A 91 -7.61 16.84 -5.60
C GLN A 91 -8.96 17.24 -6.20
N THR A 92 -9.94 17.46 -5.34
CA THR A 92 -11.20 18.12 -5.68
C THR A 92 -11.66 19.01 -4.52
N ALA A 93 -12.41 20.06 -4.82
CA ALA A 93 -13.12 20.84 -3.80
C ALA A 93 -14.38 20.09 -3.36
N LYS A 94 -14.72 20.14 -2.08
CA LYS A 94 -15.93 19.51 -1.57
C LYS A 94 -17.17 20.37 -1.86
N LYS A 95 -18.22 19.75 -2.43
CA LYS A 95 -19.48 20.44 -2.78
C LYS A 95 -20.09 21.21 -1.61
N HIS A 96 -20.11 20.60 -0.44
CA HIS A 96 -20.75 21.19 0.77
C HIS A 96 -19.76 21.87 1.73
N TRP A 97 -18.49 21.94 1.35
CA TRP A 97 -17.43 22.63 2.09
C TRP A 97 -16.38 23.16 1.12
N PRO A 98 -16.66 24.25 0.37
CA PRO A 98 -15.80 24.71 -0.73
C PRO A 98 -14.38 25.08 -0.33
N SER A 99 -14.12 25.44 0.92
CA SER A 99 -12.77 25.69 1.45
C SER A 99 -11.97 24.41 1.74
N ALA A 100 -12.62 23.25 1.70
CA ALA A 100 -11.94 21.97 1.91
C ALA A 100 -11.57 21.31 0.59
N ILE A 101 -10.33 20.85 0.51
CA ILE A 101 -9.80 20.05 -0.59
C ILE A 101 -9.82 18.57 -0.15
N ALA A 102 -10.24 17.69 -1.03
CA ALA A 102 -10.34 16.26 -0.76
C ALA A 102 -9.67 15.42 -1.86
N PRO A 103 -9.28 14.17 -1.56
CA PRO A 103 -8.90 13.20 -2.58
C PRO A 103 -10.07 12.95 -3.54
N ASP A 104 -9.76 12.84 -4.83
CA ASP A 104 -10.68 12.49 -5.90
C ASP A 104 -10.16 11.24 -6.63
N LYS A 105 -9.79 11.36 -7.88
CA LYS A 105 -9.34 10.28 -8.73
C LYS A 105 -8.01 9.69 -8.25
N PHE A 106 -7.98 8.40 -7.95
CA PHE A 106 -6.75 7.69 -7.65
C PHE A 106 -5.79 7.75 -8.85
N VAL A 107 -4.50 7.99 -8.58
CA VAL A 107 -3.46 8.10 -9.60
C VAL A 107 -2.53 6.89 -9.55
N HIS A 108 -1.88 6.66 -8.43
CA HIS A 108 -0.95 5.56 -8.22
C HIS A 108 -0.66 5.30 -6.73
N ALA A 109 -0.09 4.14 -6.46
CA ALA A 109 0.59 3.82 -5.22
C ALA A 109 2.07 3.54 -5.51
N GLU A 110 2.97 4.11 -4.72
CA GLU A 110 4.42 3.96 -4.80
C GLU A 110 4.95 3.47 -3.47
N PHE A 111 5.91 2.54 -3.52
CA PHE A 111 6.43 1.92 -2.31
C PHE A 111 7.95 1.95 -2.27
N MET A 112 8.47 2.12 -1.05
CA MET A 112 9.87 1.99 -0.69
C MET A 112 9.99 0.84 0.31
N PHE A 113 10.81 -0.16 0.01
CA PHE A 113 11.04 -1.35 0.82
C PHE A 113 12.45 -1.31 1.38
N ARG A 114 12.61 -1.13 2.68
CA ARG A 114 13.92 -1.07 3.32
C ARG A 114 14.50 -2.47 3.49
N ASP A 115 15.64 -2.69 2.85
CA ASP A 115 16.50 -3.85 3.05
C ASP A 115 17.91 -3.46 2.61
N SER A 116 18.73 -3.13 3.60
CA SER A 116 20.09 -2.60 3.40
C SER A 116 21.02 -3.57 2.69
N LYS A 117 20.74 -4.88 2.75
CA LYS A 117 21.53 -5.93 2.07
C LYS A 117 21.02 -6.17 0.66
N LYS A 118 19.73 -6.44 0.50
CA LYS A 118 19.11 -6.75 -0.79
C LYS A 118 19.30 -5.62 -1.80
N TRP A 119 19.16 -4.37 -1.34
CA TRP A 119 19.22 -3.17 -2.19
C TRP A 119 20.55 -2.40 -2.09
N ALA A 120 21.60 -3.02 -1.53
CA ALA A 120 22.91 -2.41 -1.45
C ALA A 120 23.46 -1.99 -2.82
N GLY A 121 23.20 -2.78 -3.86
CA GLY A 121 23.71 -2.56 -5.23
C GLY A 121 23.18 -1.30 -5.91
N ASN A 122 22.05 -0.73 -5.46
CA ASN A 122 21.51 0.53 -5.99
C ASN A 122 21.97 1.78 -5.19
N GLY A 123 22.78 1.58 -4.15
CA GLY A 123 23.36 2.66 -3.33
C GLY A 123 22.39 3.31 -2.34
N THR A 124 21.14 2.85 -2.23
CA THR A 124 20.13 3.46 -1.36
C THR A 124 19.73 2.57 -0.17
N GLY A 125 19.86 1.25 -0.30
CA GLY A 125 19.33 0.28 0.64
C GLY A 125 17.79 0.18 0.61
N TRP A 126 17.14 0.76 -0.42
CA TRP A 126 15.70 0.73 -0.65
C TRP A 126 15.35 0.07 -1.98
N GLY A 127 14.35 -0.80 -1.97
CA GLY A 127 13.64 -1.24 -3.16
C GLY A 127 12.55 -0.24 -3.52
N TRP A 128 12.36 0.03 -4.81
CA TRP A 128 11.43 1.04 -5.32
C TRP A 128 10.42 0.40 -6.25
N ALA A 129 9.14 0.63 -6.03
CA ALA A 129 8.09 0.10 -6.88
C ALA A 129 6.91 1.07 -7.00
N ARG A 130 6.19 1.01 -8.13
CA ARG A 130 5.01 1.84 -8.40
C ARG A 130 3.97 1.04 -9.16
N TRP A 131 2.71 1.22 -8.79
CA TRP A 131 1.56 0.71 -9.53
C TRP A 131 0.59 1.84 -9.85
N VAL A 132 0.12 1.88 -11.09
CA VAL A 132 -0.64 3.02 -11.62
C VAL A 132 -2.08 2.66 -11.95
N GLY A 133 -2.98 3.63 -11.75
CA GLY A 133 -4.40 3.51 -12.02
C GLY A 133 -5.13 2.54 -11.11
N THR A 134 -6.45 2.48 -11.21
CA THR A 134 -7.30 1.61 -10.39
C THR A 134 -7.07 0.13 -10.64
N GLN A 135 -6.50 -0.23 -11.79
CA GLN A 135 -6.12 -1.60 -12.12
C GLN A 135 -4.77 -2.00 -11.52
N GLN A 136 -4.07 -1.10 -10.80
CA GLN A 136 -2.77 -1.35 -10.19
C GLN A 136 -1.77 -1.97 -11.17
N LYS A 137 -1.62 -1.37 -12.36
CA LYS A 137 -0.64 -1.85 -13.34
C LYS A 137 0.77 -1.50 -12.87
N PRO A 138 1.71 -2.47 -12.87
CA PRO A 138 3.11 -2.19 -12.57
C PRO A 138 3.67 -1.11 -13.48
N TYR A 139 4.40 -0.17 -12.92
CA TYR A 139 5.05 0.91 -13.66
C TYR A 139 6.49 0.54 -14.04
N GLY A 140 6.89 0.95 -15.22
CA GLY A 140 8.21 0.73 -15.75
C GLY A 140 8.24 -0.33 -16.86
N LYS A 141 9.22 -0.21 -17.76
CA LYS A 141 9.45 -1.18 -18.84
C LYS A 141 10.30 -2.37 -18.36
N ASP A 142 11.27 -2.08 -17.52
CA ASP A 142 12.24 -3.04 -16.97
C ASP A 142 12.67 -2.57 -15.56
N ALA A 143 13.57 -3.30 -14.92
CA ALA A 143 14.05 -3.02 -13.56
C ALA A 143 14.74 -1.66 -13.41
N GLY A 144 15.23 -1.08 -14.50
CA GLY A 144 15.92 0.22 -14.52
C GLY A 144 15.00 1.40 -14.20
N PHE A 145 13.67 1.23 -14.25
CA PHE A 145 12.71 2.29 -13.88
C PHE A 145 12.95 2.85 -12.47
N SER A 146 13.50 2.04 -11.56
CA SER A 146 13.81 2.46 -10.18
C SER A 146 14.77 3.63 -10.12
N GLN A 147 15.59 3.85 -11.18
CA GLN A 147 16.50 4.98 -11.26
C GLN A 147 15.76 6.33 -11.29
N GLU A 148 14.55 6.39 -11.85
CA GLU A 148 13.69 7.59 -11.78
C GLU A 148 13.34 7.95 -10.33
N CYS A 149 12.99 6.93 -9.53
CA CYS A 149 12.68 7.11 -8.11
C CYS A 149 13.90 7.61 -7.35
N ILE A 150 15.05 6.95 -7.52
CA ILE A 150 16.32 7.29 -6.86
C ILE A 150 16.73 8.71 -7.22
N SER A 151 16.69 9.09 -8.49
CA SER A 151 17.06 10.44 -8.95
C SER A 151 16.18 11.52 -8.32
N CYS A 152 14.86 11.27 -8.25
CA CYS A 152 13.92 12.19 -7.60
C CYS A 152 14.19 12.32 -6.10
N HIS A 153 14.60 11.24 -5.42
CA HIS A 153 14.85 11.20 -3.98
C HIS A 153 16.28 11.61 -3.57
N THR A 154 17.18 11.83 -4.54
CA THR A 154 18.58 12.25 -4.28
C THR A 154 18.71 13.48 -3.36
N PRO A 155 17.88 14.54 -3.47
CA PRO A 155 17.97 15.70 -2.57
C PRO A 155 17.82 15.37 -1.08
N VAL A 156 17.17 14.25 -0.76
CA VAL A 156 16.93 13.82 0.62
C VAL A 156 17.71 12.55 1.02
N LYS A 157 18.81 12.27 0.31
CA LYS A 157 19.70 11.15 0.65
C LYS A 157 20.22 11.19 2.10
N GLY A 158 20.44 12.37 2.64
CA GLY A 158 20.84 12.57 4.05
C GLY A 158 19.76 12.24 5.08
N ASN A 159 18.50 12.07 4.63
CA ASN A 159 17.36 11.62 5.42
C ASN A 159 16.91 10.22 4.96
N ASP A 160 17.88 9.34 4.79
CA ASP A 160 17.68 7.96 4.30
C ASP A 160 16.75 7.89 3.06
N TRP A 161 16.91 8.85 2.12
CA TRP A 161 16.13 8.96 0.88
C TRP A 161 14.64 9.23 1.05
N VAL A 162 14.18 9.61 2.24
CA VAL A 162 12.76 9.79 2.57
C VAL A 162 12.43 11.28 2.71
N PHE A 163 11.50 11.79 1.88
CA PHE A 163 10.99 13.17 1.98
C PHE A 163 10.11 13.39 3.21
N THR A 164 9.47 12.32 3.68
CA THR A 164 8.40 12.40 4.67
C THR A 164 8.93 12.60 6.08
N THR A 165 8.46 13.65 6.75
CA THR A 165 8.53 13.77 8.19
C THR A 165 7.26 13.15 8.79
N PRO A 166 7.37 12.20 9.73
CA PRO A 166 6.21 11.62 10.39
C PRO A 166 5.35 12.69 11.08
N ALA A 167 4.04 12.61 10.90
CA ALA A 167 3.10 13.47 11.61
C ALA A 167 3.09 13.10 13.09
N MET A 168 3.16 14.12 13.95
CA MET A 168 3.10 13.92 15.39
C MET A 168 1.66 13.65 15.82
N PHE A 169 1.44 12.54 16.51
CA PHE A 169 0.19 12.28 17.22
C PHE A 169 0.35 12.60 18.69
N PRO A 170 -0.69 13.12 19.37
CA PRO A 170 -0.64 13.31 20.81
C PRO A 170 -0.28 11.99 21.49
N THR A 171 0.69 12.03 22.39
CA THR A 171 0.97 10.90 23.29
C THR A 171 -0.21 10.72 24.23
N VAL A 172 -0.70 9.49 24.36
CA VAL A 172 -1.66 9.18 25.42
C VAL A 172 -0.90 9.31 26.74
N PHE A 173 -1.22 10.35 27.50
CA PHE A 173 -0.70 10.49 28.86
C PHE A 173 -1.20 9.30 29.68
N LYS A 174 -0.28 8.53 30.24
CA LYS A 174 -0.57 7.48 31.21
C LYS A 174 -0.84 8.09 32.58
#